data_9d9700b542c8ede715c46c09ae5fbe2a
#
_entry.id   9d9700b542c8ede715c46c09ae5fbe2a
#
_cell.length_a   1.000
_cell.length_b   1.000
_cell.length_c   1.000
_cell.angle_alpha   90.00
_cell.angle_beta   90.00
_cell.angle_gamma   90.00
#
_symmetry.space_group_name_H-M   'P 1'
#
loop_
_entity.id
_entity.type
_entity.pdbx_description
1 polymer ?
#
loop_
_entity_poly.entity_id
_entity_poly.type
_entity_poly.pdbx_seq_one_letter_code
_entity_poly.pdbx_strand_id
1 'polypeptide(L)'
;NRHRTQIITIVVLVVLFVAAVQGMSTKDWVVTTLRGLAVGAVIFLVAAGFSIILGLMDVFNMAQGTVYMIGAYVGWSAYVRPDTVVDLVPPLALVGAGFLLKPLWEQLVDRLEIPSWAEKVWPWVGLVLGVLILALSLSHYPIGIWDHEDYQDSPIVWTQNFNLGTLASLIEPVTFGQRSPLLVLGGILLGAMVASIGLAGSGRGKRATSTQIRVPWWSLVAAIGLAVLGTVVHLTNTPLTESLLNLNANWLFLIAVIVAMLTGAGLAALMEVAFIRPLYDRPLYQILMTLGLAVIGTEIVRTLRGRTGVTMPRPPIFDGSGEGCPATSLAEWFRYHCSTLAINIQGETARIRVYNEIFLILVGVAVLVVIWLLIQRTRLGMIIRAGVQDSEMV
;
A
#
# COMPACT_ATOMS: atom_id res chain seq x y z
N ASN A 1 11.39 -30.55 31.76
CA ASN A 1 12.29 -30.35 30.62
C ASN A 1 12.06 -29.00 29.90
N ARG A 2 10.81 -28.50 29.73
CA ARG A 2 10.48 -27.27 29.02
C ARG A 2 11.11 -26.01 29.62
N HIS A 3 11.07 -25.88 30.96
CA HIS A 3 11.72 -24.77 31.67
C HIS A 3 13.26 -24.80 31.56
N ARG A 4 13.85 -25.99 31.58
CA ARG A 4 15.31 -26.16 31.47
C ARG A 4 15.80 -25.68 30.07
N THR A 5 15.10 -26.02 29.00
CA THR A 5 15.44 -25.56 27.63
C THR A 5 15.29 -24.04 27.53
N GLN A 6 14.23 -23.46 28.08
CA GLN A 6 14.02 -22.01 28.09
C GLN A 6 15.14 -21.29 28.86
N ILE A 7 15.53 -21.77 30.03
CA ILE A 7 16.65 -21.20 30.81
C ILE A 7 17.95 -21.27 30.05
N ILE A 8 18.26 -22.43 29.42
CA ILE A 8 19.49 -22.59 28.61
C ILE A 8 19.50 -21.61 27.46
N THR A 9 18.38 -21.47 26.73
CA THR A 9 18.28 -20.54 25.60
C THR A 9 18.49 -19.09 26.07
N ILE A 10 17.86 -18.68 27.17
CA ILE A 10 18.05 -17.33 27.74
C ILE A 10 19.50 -17.12 28.17
N VAL A 11 20.11 -18.07 28.84
CA VAL A 11 21.53 -17.97 29.28
C VAL A 11 22.44 -17.85 28.06
N VAL A 12 22.26 -18.66 27.01
CA VAL A 12 23.05 -18.59 25.78
C VAL A 12 22.88 -17.21 25.13
N LEU A 13 21.67 -16.70 25.01
CA LEU A 13 21.41 -15.37 24.43
C LEU A 13 22.06 -14.26 25.26
N VAL A 14 21.99 -14.32 26.58
CA VAL A 14 22.63 -13.35 27.48
C VAL A 14 24.16 -13.42 27.36
N VAL A 15 24.74 -14.62 27.30
CA VAL A 15 26.20 -14.80 27.15
C VAL A 15 26.67 -14.25 25.79
N LEU A 16 25.95 -14.53 24.70
CA LEU A 16 26.25 -13.99 23.37
C LEU A 16 26.11 -12.47 23.35
N PHE A 17 25.08 -11.92 23.99
CA PHE A 17 24.90 -10.48 24.11
C PHE A 17 26.06 -9.82 24.87
N VAL A 18 26.41 -10.35 26.04
CA VAL A 18 27.53 -9.85 26.85
C VAL A 18 28.85 -9.93 26.09
N ALA A 19 29.09 -11.05 25.41
CA ALA A 19 30.31 -11.22 24.59
C ALA A 19 30.38 -10.20 23.43
N ALA A 20 29.25 -9.92 22.78
CA ALA A 20 29.17 -8.91 21.71
C ALA A 20 29.44 -7.50 22.25
N VAL A 21 28.97 -7.17 23.46
CA VAL A 21 29.12 -5.84 24.06
C VAL A 21 30.55 -5.59 24.60
N GLN A 22 31.27 -6.62 25.07
CA GLN A 22 32.60 -6.46 25.66
C GLN A 22 33.69 -5.86 24.75
N GLY A 23 33.49 -5.92 23.45
CA GLY A 23 34.46 -5.36 22.47
C GLY A 23 34.04 -3.99 21.91
N MET A 24 32.91 -3.41 22.35
CA MET A 24 32.34 -2.18 21.78
C MET A 24 32.55 -0.98 22.71
N SER A 25 32.83 0.20 22.12
CA SER A 25 32.77 1.45 22.88
C SER A 25 31.31 1.74 23.30
N THR A 26 31.11 2.46 24.40
CA THR A 26 29.75 2.83 24.86
C THR A 26 28.98 3.58 23.78
N LYS A 27 29.65 4.39 22.99
CA LYS A 27 29.10 5.08 21.82
C LYS A 27 28.57 4.11 20.79
N ASP A 28 29.39 3.13 20.39
CA ASP A 28 29.00 2.16 19.35
C ASP A 28 27.86 1.28 19.82
N TRP A 29 27.85 0.94 21.10
CA TRP A 29 26.76 0.18 21.70
C TRP A 29 25.43 0.94 21.61
N VAL A 30 25.39 2.23 21.98
CA VAL A 30 24.18 3.06 21.92
C VAL A 30 23.69 3.19 20.46
N VAL A 31 24.57 3.50 19.52
CA VAL A 31 24.23 3.65 18.11
C VAL A 31 23.71 2.33 17.52
N THR A 32 24.37 1.21 17.84
CA THR A 32 23.96 -0.12 17.34
C THR A 32 22.61 -0.54 17.93
N THR A 33 22.38 -0.27 19.21
CA THR A 33 21.10 -0.56 19.87
C THR A 33 19.97 0.25 19.24
N LEU A 34 20.16 1.56 19.01
CA LEU A 34 19.14 2.40 18.34
C LEU A 34 18.85 1.92 16.93
N ARG A 35 19.87 1.54 16.15
CA ARG A 35 19.68 0.96 14.82
C ARG A 35 18.92 -0.37 14.89
N GLY A 36 19.27 -1.23 15.83
CA GLY A 36 18.55 -2.48 16.07
C GLY A 36 17.08 -2.26 16.43
N LEU A 37 16.79 -1.28 17.29
CA LEU A 37 15.42 -0.90 17.64
C LEU A 37 14.66 -0.32 16.45
N ALA A 38 15.30 0.49 15.61
CA ALA A 38 14.68 1.05 14.40
C ALA A 38 14.30 -0.05 13.39
N VAL A 39 15.23 -0.98 13.12
CA VAL A 39 14.95 -2.15 12.27
C VAL A 39 13.85 -3.01 12.90
N GLY A 40 13.93 -3.24 14.20
CA GLY A 40 12.92 -3.96 14.98
C GLY A 40 11.54 -3.30 14.90
N ALA A 41 11.47 -1.97 14.90
CA ALA A 41 10.21 -1.23 14.72
C ALA A 41 9.58 -1.49 13.36
N VAL A 42 10.36 -1.49 12.27
CA VAL A 42 9.85 -1.81 10.93
C VAL A 42 9.34 -3.25 10.85
N ILE A 43 10.11 -4.21 11.37
CA ILE A 43 9.69 -5.62 11.42
C ILE A 43 8.42 -5.77 12.27
N PHE A 44 8.34 -5.05 13.40
CA PHE A 44 7.16 -5.03 14.25
C PHE A 44 5.90 -4.56 13.51
N LEU A 45 5.99 -3.52 12.67
CA LEU A 45 4.84 -3.04 11.89
C LEU A 45 4.25 -4.14 11.00
N VAL A 46 5.12 -4.89 10.31
CA VAL A 46 4.69 -6.01 9.45
C VAL A 46 4.12 -7.17 10.29
N ALA A 47 4.83 -7.54 11.36
CA ALA A 47 4.43 -8.63 12.24
C ALA A 47 3.13 -8.33 13.00
N ALA A 48 2.92 -7.08 13.43
CA ALA A 48 1.68 -6.65 14.08
C ALA A 48 0.48 -6.76 13.14
N GLY A 49 0.63 -6.32 11.87
CA GLY A 49 -0.41 -6.49 10.86
C GLY A 49 -0.76 -7.96 10.63
N PHE A 50 0.26 -8.82 10.47
CA PHE A 50 0.07 -10.26 10.34
C PHE A 50 -0.64 -10.88 11.55
N SER A 51 -0.22 -10.51 12.78
CA SER A 51 -0.80 -11.02 14.03
C SER A 51 -2.26 -10.60 14.21
N ILE A 52 -2.63 -9.38 13.78
CA ILE A 52 -4.01 -8.91 13.84
C ILE A 52 -4.89 -9.70 12.86
N ILE A 53 -4.44 -9.91 11.63
CA ILE A 53 -5.20 -10.67 10.62
C ILE A 53 -5.38 -12.12 11.09
N LEU A 54 -4.31 -12.76 11.54
CA LEU A 54 -4.38 -14.12 12.07
C LEU A 54 -5.29 -14.23 13.28
N GLY A 55 -5.19 -13.29 14.23
CA GLY A 55 -5.98 -13.31 15.45
C GLY A 55 -7.46 -12.96 15.27
N LEU A 56 -7.82 -12.22 14.19
CA LEU A 56 -9.20 -11.82 13.89
C LEU A 56 -9.94 -12.80 12.99
N MET A 57 -9.25 -13.28 11.97
CA MET A 57 -9.86 -14.00 10.86
C MET A 57 -9.45 -15.48 10.82
N ASP A 58 -8.53 -15.89 11.68
CA ASP A 58 -7.88 -17.23 11.68
C ASP A 58 -7.30 -17.59 10.30
N VAL A 59 -6.81 -16.58 9.57
CA VAL A 59 -6.30 -16.70 8.20
C VAL A 59 -4.80 -16.47 8.16
N PHE A 60 -4.07 -17.44 7.65
CA PHE A 60 -2.64 -17.29 7.32
C PHE A 60 -2.47 -16.59 5.97
N ASN A 61 -2.28 -15.26 6.00
CA ASN A 61 -2.02 -14.49 4.79
C ASN A 61 -0.51 -14.32 4.55
N MET A 62 0.08 -15.22 3.74
CA MET A 62 1.51 -15.16 3.39
C MET A 62 1.86 -13.98 2.46
N ALA A 63 0.86 -13.38 1.79
CA ALA A 63 1.07 -12.22 0.93
C ALA A 63 1.16 -10.89 1.68
N GLN A 64 1.03 -10.88 3.01
CA GLN A 64 1.10 -9.67 3.83
C GLN A 64 2.37 -8.84 3.57
N GLY A 65 3.53 -9.50 3.49
CA GLY A 65 4.80 -8.84 3.19
C GLY A 65 4.83 -8.21 1.79
N THR A 66 4.20 -8.85 0.82
CA THR A 66 4.10 -8.32 -0.56
C THR A 66 3.15 -7.13 -0.63
N VAL A 67 2.02 -7.16 0.08
CA VAL A 67 1.11 -6.00 0.19
C VAL A 67 1.82 -4.81 0.83
N TYR A 68 2.59 -5.05 1.91
CA TYR A 68 3.44 -4.02 2.52
C TYR A 68 4.46 -3.46 1.52
N MET A 69 5.15 -4.31 0.79
CA MET A 69 6.12 -3.90 -0.24
C MET A 69 5.45 -3.05 -1.32
N ILE A 70 4.31 -3.47 -1.86
CA ILE A 70 3.58 -2.69 -2.89
C ILE A 70 3.16 -1.33 -2.31
N GLY A 71 2.63 -1.28 -1.08
CA GLY A 71 2.31 -0.04 -0.39
C GLY A 71 3.51 0.90 -0.24
N ALA A 72 4.68 0.35 0.11
CA ALA A 72 5.91 1.12 0.22
C ALA A 72 6.36 1.71 -1.13
N TYR A 73 6.32 0.93 -2.21
CA TYR A 73 6.65 1.42 -3.56
C TYR A 73 5.67 2.46 -4.08
N VAL A 74 4.38 2.31 -3.81
CA VAL A 74 3.36 3.30 -4.20
C VAL A 74 3.55 4.59 -3.38
N GLY A 75 3.84 4.49 -2.08
CA GLY A 75 4.18 5.65 -1.26
C GLY A 75 5.43 6.36 -1.73
N TRP A 76 6.48 5.61 -2.07
CA TRP A 76 7.68 6.14 -2.66
C TRP A 76 7.39 6.88 -3.99
N SER A 77 6.59 6.29 -4.88
CA SER A 77 6.18 6.94 -6.13
C SER A 77 5.39 8.21 -5.85
N ALA A 78 4.44 8.16 -4.92
CA ALA A 78 3.63 9.33 -4.56
C ALA A 78 4.46 10.48 -3.99
N TYR A 79 5.60 10.17 -3.35
CA TYR A 79 6.51 11.17 -2.80
C TYR A 79 7.46 11.74 -3.87
N VAL A 80 8.06 10.87 -4.69
CA VAL A 80 9.10 11.27 -5.67
C VAL A 80 8.49 11.70 -7.00
N ARG A 81 7.39 11.06 -7.39
CA ARG A 81 6.67 11.28 -8.66
C ARG A 81 5.16 11.34 -8.40
N PRO A 82 4.65 12.43 -7.81
CA PRO A 82 3.22 12.59 -7.52
C PRO A 82 2.35 12.61 -8.78
N ASP A 83 2.90 12.99 -9.95
CA ASP A 83 2.27 12.89 -11.26
C ASP A 83 1.76 11.47 -11.56
N THR A 84 2.56 10.44 -11.29
CA THR A 84 2.16 9.04 -11.50
C THR A 84 0.88 8.69 -10.72
N VAL A 85 0.72 9.21 -9.50
CA VAL A 85 -0.48 8.96 -8.70
C VAL A 85 -1.68 9.66 -9.30
N VAL A 86 -1.52 10.92 -9.76
CA VAL A 86 -2.59 11.66 -10.46
C VAL A 86 -3.03 10.92 -11.71
N ASP A 87 -2.08 10.41 -12.50
CA ASP A 87 -2.35 9.65 -13.72
C ASP A 87 -3.07 8.31 -13.47
N LEU A 88 -2.86 7.69 -12.31
CA LEU A 88 -3.52 6.44 -11.96
C LEU A 88 -4.97 6.62 -11.47
N VAL A 89 -5.32 7.79 -10.95
CA VAL A 89 -6.67 8.04 -10.41
C VAL A 89 -7.77 7.90 -11.47
N PRO A 90 -7.69 8.47 -12.69
CA PRO A 90 -8.73 8.35 -13.69
C PRO A 90 -9.03 6.89 -14.07
N PRO A 91 -8.07 6.05 -14.49
CA PRO A 91 -8.37 4.68 -14.86
C PRO A 91 -8.88 3.84 -13.69
N LEU A 92 -8.33 4.00 -12.48
CA LEU A 92 -8.79 3.27 -11.30
C LEU A 92 -10.21 3.68 -10.89
N ALA A 93 -10.53 4.97 -10.95
CA ALA A 93 -11.87 5.47 -10.64
C ALA A 93 -12.90 4.96 -11.66
N LEU A 94 -12.58 4.95 -12.97
CA LEU A 94 -13.47 4.45 -14.01
C LEU A 94 -13.69 2.93 -13.92
N VAL A 95 -12.65 2.17 -13.62
CA VAL A 95 -12.76 0.73 -13.34
C VAL A 95 -13.63 0.50 -12.13
N GLY A 96 -13.39 1.21 -11.03
CA GLY A 96 -14.20 1.13 -9.81
C GLY A 96 -15.67 1.48 -10.07
N ALA A 97 -15.94 2.54 -10.85
CA ALA A 97 -17.28 2.93 -11.24
C ALA A 97 -18.02 1.81 -12.00
N GLY A 98 -17.35 1.15 -12.96
CA GLY A 98 -17.92 0.04 -13.72
C GLY A 98 -18.28 -1.17 -12.84
N PHE A 99 -17.42 -1.52 -11.87
CA PHE A 99 -17.68 -2.62 -10.96
C PHE A 99 -18.71 -2.31 -9.87
N LEU A 100 -18.83 -1.05 -9.42
CA LEU A 100 -19.87 -0.64 -8.48
C LEU A 100 -21.29 -0.74 -9.06
N LEU A 101 -21.43 -0.80 -10.39
CA LEU A 101 -22.69 -1.05 -11.06
C LEU A 101 -23.13 -2.53 -11.05
N LYS A 102 -22.30 -3.44 -10.51
CA LYS A 102 -22.61 -4.89 -10.46
C LYS A 102 -24.01 -5.19 -9.90
N PRO A 103 -24.50 -4.61 -8.77
CA PRO A 103 -25.82 -4.90 -8.27
C PRO A 103 -26.96 -4.49 -9.24
N LEU A 104 -26.73 -3.44 -10.04
CA LEU A 104 -27.65 -3.04 -11.11
C LEU A 104 -27.71 -4.10 -12.21
N TRP A 105 -26.54 -4.59 -12.65
CA TRP A 105 -26.45 -5.62 -13.67
C TRP A 105 -27.04 -6.95 -13.19
N GLU A 106 -26.87 -7.29 -11.94
CA GLU A 106 -27.52 -8.48 -11.31
C GLU A 106 -29.02 -8.42 -11.44
N GLN A 107 -29.63 -7.25 -11.12
CA GLN A 107 -31.06 -7.07 -11.23
C GLN A 107 -31.55 -7.11 -12.68
N LEU A 108 -30.79 -6.56 -13.63
CA LEU A 108 -31.14 -6.58 -15.06
C LEU A 108 -31.00 -7.98 -15.65
N VAL A 109 -29.91 -8.67 -15.35
CA VAL A 109 -29.64 -10.04 -15.84
C VAL A 109 -30.68 -11.03 -15.32
N ASP A 110 -31.13 -10.88 -14.07
CA ASP A 110 -32.15 -11.77 -13.49
C ASP A 110 -33.54 -11.60 -14.16
N ARG A 111 -33.80 -10.46 -14.84
CA ARG A 111 -35.02 -10.20 -15.62
C ARG A 111 -34.96 -10.72 -17.06
N LEU A 112 -33.79 -11.04 -17.56
CA LEU A 112 -33.60 -11.52 -18.93
C LEU A 112 -33.87 -13.02 -19.02
N GLU A 113 -34.68 -13.43 -19.98
CA GLU A 113 -34.87 -14.85 -20.34
C GLU A 113 -33.71 -15.31 -21.21
N ILE A 114 -32.70 -15.92 -20.59
CA ILE A 114 -31.54 -16.44 -21.29
C ILE A 114 -31.69 -17.93 -21.54
N PRO A 115 -31.51 -18.42 -22.78
CA PRO A 115 -31.57 -19.83 -23.09
C PRO A 115 -30.58 -20.66 -22.24
N SER A 116 -30.97 -21.86 -21.82
CA SER A 116 -30.17 -22.69 -20.89
C SER A 116 -28.78 -23.07 -21.42
N TRP A 117 -28.59 -23.16 -22.75
CA TRP A 117 -27.29 -23.40 -23.37
C TRP A 117 -26.35 -22.19 -23.25
N ALA A 118 -26.91 -20.99 -23.33
CA ALA A 118 -26.13 -19.76 -23.23
C ALA A 118 -25.82 -19.39 -21.76
N GLU A 119 -26.66 -19.77 -20.82
CA GLU A 119 -26.57 -19.41 -19.41
C GLU A 119 -25.20 -19.75 -18.77
N LYS A 120 -24.58 -20.85 -19.19
CA LYS A 120 -23.26 -21.28 -18.69
C LYS A 120 -22.08 -20.56 -19.36
N VAL A 121 -22.25 -20.10 -20.58
CA VAL A 121 -21.15 -19.60 -21.44
C VAL A 121 -21.06 -18.09 -21.47
N TRP A 122 -22.21 -17.39 -21.57
CA TRP A 122 -22.25 -15.95 -21.74
C TRP A 122 -21.56 -15.15 -20.62
N PRO A 123 -21.60 -15.56 -19.31
CA PRO A 123 -20.90 -14.83 -18.26
C PRO A 123 -19.39 -14.81 -18.46
N TRP A 124 -18.84 -15.94 -18.90
CA TRP A 124 -17.41 -16.05 -19.19
C TRP A 124 -17.02 -15.24 -20.44
N VAL A 125 -17.86 -15.27 -21.47
CA VAL A 125 -17.65 -14.45 -22.67
C VAL A 125 -17.70 -12.96 -22.30
N GLY A 126 -18.65 -12.53 -21.50
CA GLY A 126 -18.74 -11.17 -21.03
C GLY A 126 -17.51 -10.75 -20.21
N LEU A 127 -17.05 -11.63 -19.32
CA LEU A 127 -15.86 -11.37 -18.52
C LEU A 127 -14.61 -11.22 -19.40
N VAL A 128 -14.37 -12.18 -20.30
CA VAL A 128 -13.20 -12.17 -21.21
C VAL A 128 -13.25 -10.96 -22.12
N LEU A 129 -14.41 -10.64 -22.72
CA LEU A 129 -14.57 -9.48 -23.57
C LEU A 129 -14.32 -8.18 -22.79
N GLY A 130 -14.87 -8.06 -21.58
CA GLY A 130 -14.65 -6.90 -20.73
C GLY A 130 -13.19 -6.71 -20.35
N VAL A 131 -12.50 -7.80 -19.99
CA VAL A 131 -11.05 -7.76 -19.70
C VAL A 131 -10.24 -7.39 -20.94
N LEU A 132 -10.59 -7.89 -22.11
CA LEU A 132 -9.92 -7.53 -23.36
C LEU A 132 -10.10 -6.04 -23.70
N ILE A 133 -11.32 -5.51 -23.59
CA ILE A 133 -11.58 -4.08 -23.80
C ILE A 133 -10.79 -3.24 -22.80
N LEU A 134 -10.78 -3.64 -21.53
CA LEU A 134 -10.00 -3.00 -20.48
C LEU A 134 -8.51 -3.00 -20.82
N ALA A 135 -7.94 -4.15 -21.14
CA ALA A 135 -6.53 -4.29 -21.46
C ALA A 135 -6.13 -3.45 -22.68
N LEU A 136 -6.95 -3.47 -23.75
CA LEU A 136 -6.72 -2.64 -24.93
C LEU A 136 -6.83 -1.15 -24.62
N SER A 137 -7.76 -0.73 -23.78
CA SER A 137 -7.92 0.68 -23.43
C SER A 137 -6.79 1.14 -22.50
N LEU A 138 -6.41 0.33 -21.52
CA LEU A 138 -5.30 0.62 -20.60
C LEU A 138 -3.94 0.63 -21.31
N SER A 139 -3.73 -0.20 -22.34
CA SER A 139 -2.48 -0.17 -23.13
C SER A 139 -2.30 1.11 -23.92
N HIS A 140 -3.37 1.87 -24.15
CA HIS A 140 -3.34 3.17 -24.82
C HIS A 140 -3.50 4.35 -23.84
N TYR A 141 -3.66 4.06 -22.56
CA TYR A 141 -3.73 5.09 -21.55
C TYR A 141 -2.30 5.54 -21.20
N PRO A 142 -2.01 6.84 -21.31
CA PRO A 142 -0.69 7.36 -20.99
C PRO A 142 -0.52 7.38 -19.48
N ILE A 143 0.09 6.36 -18.94
CA ILE A 143 0.58 6.37 -17.56
C ILE A 143 1.95 7.01 -17.64
N GLY A 144 2.20 8.04 -16.83
CA GLY A 144 3.55 8.58 -16.65
C GLY A 144 4.47 7.45 -16.23
N ILE A 145 5.15 6.85 -17.22
CA ILE A 145 6.06 5.74 -16.95
C ILE A 145 7.27 6.34 -16.24
N TRP A 146 7.48 5.91 -15.01
CA TRP A 146 8.70 6.18 -14.29
C TRP A 146 9.86 5.57 -15.08
N ASP A 147 10.74 6.43 -15.58
CA ASP A 147 12.01 5.96 -16.15
C ASP A 147 12.94 5.59 -14.99
N HIS A 148 12.94 4.29 -14.69
CA HIS A 148 13.77 3.74 -13.62
C HIS A 148 15.25 3.64 -14.03
N GLU A 149 15.56 3.67 -15.33
CA GLU A 149 16.94 3.68 -15.83
C GLU A 149 17.63 4.98 -15.45
N ASP A 150 17.01 6.13 -15.72
CA ASP A 150 17.54 7.45 -15.31
C ASP A 150 17.76 7.54 -13.79
N TYR A 151 16.86 6.96 -12.99
CA TYR A 151 17.04 6.92 -11.54
C TYR A 151 18.15 5.97 -11.12
N GLN A 152 18.29 4.81 -11.76
CA GLN A 152 19.34 3.83 -11.45
C GLN A 152 20.72 4.34 -11.83
N ASP A 153 20.84 5.03 -12.95
CA ASP A 153 22.09 5.61 -13.44
C ASP A 153 22.57 6.75 -12.54
N SER A 154 21.68 7.54 -12.00
CA SER A 154 22.07 8.66 -11.15
C SER A 154 21.04 9.02 -10.05
N PRO A 155 20.90 8.20 -8.99
CA PRO A 155 19.97 8.47 -7.88
C PRO A 155 20.27 9.80 -7.18
N ILE A 156 21.52 10.22 -7.17
CA ILE A 156 21.98 11.47 -6.53
C ILE A 156 21.47 12.67 -7.32
N VAL A 157 21.61 12.66 -8.64
CA VAL A 157 21.14 13.76 -9.52
C VAL A 157 19.64 13.90 -9.44
N TRP A 158 18.91 12.78 -9.44
CA TRP A 158 17.46 12.77 -9.26
C TRP A 158 17.03 13.40 -7.93
N THR A 159 17.64 12.94 -6.84
CA THR A 159 17.36 13.47 -5.49
C THR A 159 17.70 14.96 -5.39
N GLN A 160 18.78 15.40 -6.05
CA GLN A 160 19.15 16.81 -6.09
C GLN A 160 18.12 17.65 -6.85
N ASN A 161 17.65 17.21 -8.01
CA ASN A 161 16.60 17.88 -8.76
C ASN A 161 15.28 17.92 -8.00
N PHE A 162 14.94 16.84 -7.28
CA PHE A 162 13.77 16.81 -6.40
C PHE A 162 13.87 17.87 -5.29
N ASN A 163 15.01 17.97 -4.62
CA ASN A 163 15.23 18.93 -3.54
C ASN A 163 15.29 20.39 -4.04
N LEU A 164 15.75 20.60 -5.27
CA LEU A 164 15.78 21.92 -5.91
C LEU A 164 14.43 22.35 -6.50
N GLY A 165 13.42 21.47 -6.53
CA GLY A 165 12.12 21.73 -7.14
C GLY A 165 12.16 21.83 -8.68
N THR A 166 13.24 21.36 -9.31
CA THR A 166 13.42 21.38 -10.77
C THR A 166 12.88 20.13 -11.45
N LEU A 167 12.34 19.18 -10.70
CA LEU A 167 11.82 17.92 -11.24
C LEU A 167 10.67 18.14 -12.23
N ALA A 168 9.84 19.15 -12.01
CA ALA A 168 8.73 19.51 -12.90
C ALA A 168 9.18 19.81 -14.34
N SER A 169 10.40 20.34 -14.53
CA SER A 169 10.95 20.63 -15.86
C SER A 169 11.46 19.38 -16.61
N LEU A 170 11.63 18.26 -15.91
CA LEU A 170 12.09 16.99 -16.46
C LEU A 170 10.93 16.06 -16.82
N ILE A 171 9.72 16.37 -16.34
CA ILE A 171 8.54 15.54 -16.56
C ILE A 171 7.83 16.01 -17.82
N GLU A 172 7.80 15.16 -18.83
CA GLU A 172 7.03 15.44 -20.05
C GLU A 172 5.52 15.35 -19.76
N PRO A 173 4.71 16.29 -20.31
CA PRO A 173 3.26 16.22 -20.16
C PRO A 173 2.72 14.96 -20.83
N VAL A 174 1.80 14.29 -20.13
CA VAL A 174 1.17 13.06 -20.57
C VAL A 174 0.30 13.31 -21.80
N THR A 175 0.65 12.73 -22.93
CA THR A 175 -0.10 12.86 -24.18
C THR A 175 -0.70 11.53 -24.62
N PHE A 176 -1.96 11.54 -25.08
CA PHE A 176 -2.62 10.35 -25.66
C PHE A 176 -2.14 10.01 -27.08
N GLY A 177 -1.11 10.70 -27.56
CA GLY A 177 -0.64 10.56 -28.92
C GLY A 177 -1.73 10.91 -29.95
N GLN A 178 -1.98 10.02 -30.92
CA GLN A 178 -3.03 10.20 -31.93
C GLN A 178 -4.42 9.74 -31.47
N ARG A 179 -4.58 9.22 -30.27
CA ARG A 179 -5.85 8.66 -29.77
C ARG A 179 -6.67 9.71 -29.04
N SER A 180 -8.00 9.65 -29.25
CA SER A 180 -8.92 10.52 -28.51
C SER A 180 -8.98 10.08 -27.03
N PRO A 181 -8.77 11.00 -26.05
CA PRO A 181 -8.91 10.70 -24.63
C PRO A 181 -10.28 10.09 -24.28
N LEU A 182 -11.34 10.56 -24.94
CA LEU A 182 -12.70 10.06 -24.74
C LEU A 182 -12.85 8.58 -25.12
N LEU A 183 -12.18 8.13 -26.18
CA LEU A 183 -12.21 6.72 -26.60
C LEU A 183 -11.48 5.84 -25.61
N VAL A 184 -10.35 6.29 -25.07
CA VAL A 184 -9.55 5.51 -24.11
C VAL A 184 -10.28 5.44 -22.77
N LEU A 185 -10.70 6.57 -22.22
CA LEU A 185 -11.44 6.61 -20.94
C LEU A 185 -12.81 5.93 -21.03
N GLY A 186 -13.53 6.16 -22.12
CA GLY A 186 -14.79 5.47 -22.42
C GLY A 186 -14.61 3.96 -22.55
N GLY A 187 -13.52 3.53 -23.19
CA GLY A 187 -13.16 2.12 -23.30
C GLY A 187 -12.83 1.47 -21.94
N ILE A 188 -12.15 2.18 -21.05
CA ILE A 188 -11.90 1.70 -19.67
C ILE A 188 -13.22 1.49 -18.93
N LEU A 189 -14.10 2.49 -18.94
CA LEU A 189 -15.39 2.39 -18.29
C LEU A 189 -16.26 1.28 -18.89
N LEU A 190 -16.36 1.21 -20.22
CA LEU A 190 -17.12 0.16 -20.92
C LEU A 190 -16.56 -1.23 -20.65
N GLY A 191 -15.24 -1.41 -20.69
CA GLY A 191 -14.60 -2.68 -20.37
C GLY A 191 -14.90 -3.15 -18.94
N ALA A 192 -14.84 -2.23 -17.98
CA ALA A 192 -15.20 -2.50 -16.58
C ALA A 192 -16.68 -2.85 -16.43
N MET A 193 -17.60 -2.15 -17.14
CA MET A 193 -19.02 -2.46 -17.14
C MET A 193 -19.31 -3.84 -17.74
N VAL A 194 -18.71 -4.17 -18.89
CA VAL A 194 -18.90 -5.47 -19.56
C VAL A 194 -18.34 -6.62 -18.68
N ALA A 195 -17.16 -6.43 -18.08
CA ALA A 195 -16.63 -7.40 -17.12
C ALA A 195 -17.55 -7.58 -15.90
N SER A 196 -18.09 -6.48 -15.39
CA SER A 196 -19.04 -6.48 -14.27
C SER A 196 -20.36 -7.20 -14.61
N ILE A 197 -20.87 -7.06 -15.85
CA ILE A 197 -22.02 -7.81 -16.35
C ILE A 197 -21.70 -9.32 -16.40
N GLY A 198 -20.52 -9.71 -16.89
CA GLY A 198 -20.07 -11.11 -16.88
C GLY A 198 -20.03 -11.69 -15.47
N LEU A 199 -19.49 -10.95 -14.50
CA LEU A 199 -19.48 -11.35 -13.09
C LEU A 199 -20.89 -11.43 -12.48
N ALA A 200 -21.80 -10.52 -12.86
CA ALA A 200 -23.21 -10.57 -12.44
C ALA A 200 -23.89 -11.84 -12.92
N GLY A 201 -23.62 -12.25 -14.15
CA GLY A 201 -24.14 -13.47 -14.74
C GLY A 201 -23.68 -14.76 -14.07
N SER A 202 -22.42 -14.83 -13.66
CA SER A 202 -21.84 -16.02 -13.05
C SER A 202 -22.49 -16.43 -11.71
N GLY A 203 -23.13 -15.46 -11.03
CA GLY A 203 -23.82 -15.68 -9.76
C GLY A 203 -25.31 -16.03 -9.89
N ARG A 204 -25.90 -16.03 -11.09
CA ARG A 204 -27.35 -16.17 -11.31
C ARG A 204 -27.96 -17.46 -10.71
N GLY A 205 -27.34 -18.61 -10.98
CA GLY A 205 -27.82 -19.90 -10.50
C GLY A 205 -27.85 -20.05 -8.96
N LYS A 206 -26.96 -19.34 -8.26
CA LYS A 206 -26.93 -19.31 -6.79
C LYS A 206 -27.96 -18.36 -6.18
N ARG A 207 -28.46 -17.38 -6.95
CA ARG A 207 -29.41 -16.34 -6.51
C ARG A 207 -30.85 -16.73 -6.69
N ALA A 208 -31.17 -17.72 -7.52
CA ALA A 208 -32.53 -18.16 -7.79
C ALA A 208 -33.32 -18.58 -6.53
N THR A 209 -32.66 -18.80 -5.41
CA THR A 209 -33.23 -19.11 -4.08
C THR A 209 -33.25 -17.93 -3.10
N SER A 210 -32.75 -16.77 -3.48
CA SER A 210 -32.56 -15.61 -2.59
C SER A 210 -33.50 -14.46 -2.93
N THR A 211 -33.99 -13.77 -1.90
CA THR A 211 -34.89 -12.60 -1.90
C THR A 211 -34.46 -11.52 -2.90
N GLN A 212 -35.46 -10.78 -3.46
CA GLN A 212 -35.25 -9.66 -4.41
C GLN A 212 -34.07 -8.78 -4.07
N ILE A 213 -33.08 -8.73 -4.99
CA ILE A 213 -31.93 -7.85 -4.89
C ILE A 213 -32.43 -6.42 -5.08
N ARG A 214 -32.40 -5.63 -4.01
CA ARG A 214 -32.59 -4.18 -4.12
C ARG A 214 -31.25 -3.57 -4.49
N VAL A 215 -31.16 -2.88 -5.62
CA VAL A 215 -29.98 -2.08 -5.96
C VAL A 215 -29.81 -1.02 -4.88
N PRO A 216 -28.72 -1.05 -4.10
CA PRO A 216 -28.51 -0.04 -3.10
C PRO A 216 -28.21 1.29 -3.81
N TRP A 217 -29.01 2.31 -3.56
CA TRP A 217 -28.87 3.63 -4.19
C TRP A 217 -27.46 4.22 -4.03
N TRP A 218 -26.81 3.91 -2.93
CA TRP A 218 -25.43 4.35 -2.66
C TRP A 218 -24.42 3.80 -3.69
N SER A 219 -24.62 2.60 -4.25
CA SER A 219 -23.70 2.07 -5.28
C SER A 219 -23.80 2.85 -6.59
N LEU A 220 -24.99 3.31 -6.96
CA LEU A 220 -25.18 4.18 -8.12
C LEU A 220 -24.53 5.55 -7.89
N VAL A 221 -24.77 6.15 -6.73
CA VAL A 221 -24.16 7.45 -6.37
C VAL A 221 -22.63 7.32 -6.32
N ALA A 222 -22.10 6.25 -5.72
CA ALA A 222 -20.66 6.02 -5.68
C ALA A 222 -20.07 5.76 -7.08
N ALA A 223 -20.77 5.01 -7.95
CA ALA A 223 -20.32 4.78 -9.32
C ALA A 223 -20.26 6.08 -10.13
N ILE A 224 -21.32 6.91 -10.06
CA ILE A 224 -21.34 8.22 -10.70
C ILE A 224 -20.26 9.13 -10.11
N GLY A 225 -20.14 9.15 -8.78
CA GLY A 225 -19.11 9.94 -8.09
C GLY A 225 -17.68 9.57 -8.53
N LEU A 226 -17.38 8.28 -8.65
CA LEU A 226 -16.07 7.82 -9.15
C LEU A 226 -15.88 8.15 -10.64
N ALA A 227 -16.90 8.00 -11.48
CA ALA A 227 -16.79 8.35 -12.89
C ALA A 227 -16.53 9.85 -13.07
N VAL A 228 -17.24 10.70 -12.29
CA VAL A 228 -17.03 12.15 -12.27
C VAL A 228 -15.63 12.46 -11.74
N LEU A 229 -15.22 11.85 -10.64
CA LEU A 229 -13.87 12.04 -10.07
C LEU A 229 -12.79 11.72 -11.10
N GLY A 230 -12.86 10.56 -11.74
CA GLY A 230 -11.89 10.15 -12.76
C GLY A 230 -11.85 11.12 -13.93
N THR A 231 -13.01 11.59 -14.41
CA THR A 231 -13.08 12.57 -15.51
C THR A 231 -12.54 13.93 -15.08
N VAL A 232 -12.88 14.43 -13.90
CA VAL A 232 -12.41 15.71 -13.39
C VAL A 232 -10.90 15.68 -13.18
N VAL A 233 -10.35 14.64 -12.55
CA VAL A 233 -8.90 14.50 -12.35
C VAL A 233 -8.18 14.42 -13.70
N HIS A 234 -8.75 13.75 -14.69
CA HIS A 234 -8.17 13.74 -16.04
C HIS A 234 -8.15 15.16 -16.66
N LEU A 235 -9.26 15.89 -16.58
CA LEU A 235 -9.35 17.25 -17.16
C LEU A 235 -8.46 18.27 -16.43
N THR A 236 -8.20 18.06 -15.15
CA THR A 236 -7.36 18.91 -14.30
C THR A 236 -5.98 18.32 -14.02
N ASN A 237 -5.55 17.33 -14.83
CA ASN A 237 -4.28 16.61 -14.61
C ASN A 237 -3.09 17.58 -14.52
N THR A 238 -2.88 18.42 -15.53
CA THR A 238 -1.75 19.36 -15.60
C THR A 238 -1.70 20.31 -14.39
N PRO A 239 -2.75 21.10 -14.06
CA PRO A 239 -2.69 22.01 -12.90
C PRO A 239 -2.59 21.26 -11.57
N LEU A 240 -3.15 20.04 -11.48
CA LEU A 240 -3.07 19.23 -10.27
C LEU A 240 -1.63 18.71 -10.05
N THR A 241 -1.01 18.21 -11.10
CA THR A 241 0.39 17.76 -11.09
C THR A 241 1.34 18.91 -10.75
N GLU A 242 1.20 20.07 -11.41
CA GLU A 242 2.01 21.24 -11.09
C GLU A 242 1.85 21.70 -9.65
N SER A 243 0.62 21.69 -9.13
CA SER A 243 0.37 22.08 -7.73
C SER A 243 0.99 21.11 -6.73
N LEU A 244 0.98 19.80 -7.03
CA LEU A 244 1.63 18.78 -6.20
C LEU A 244 3.15 18.84 -6.26
N LEU A 245 3.72 19.05 -7.44
CA LEU A 245 5.17 19.18 -7.61
C LEU A 245 5.73 20.44 -6.94
N ASN A 246 4.95 21.52 -6.88
CA ASN A 246 5.30 22.76 -6.18
C ASN A 246 4.99 22.70 -4.68
N LEU A 247 4.36 21.62 -4.19
CA LEU A 247 4.04 21.48 -2.79
C LEU A 247 5.31 21.25 -1.96
N ASN A 248 5.34 21.81 -0.75
CA ASN A 248 6.43 21.54 0.19
C ASN A 248 6.57 20.03 0.41
N ALA A 249 7.80 19.51 0.28
CA ALA A 249 8.09 18.08 0.36
C ALA A 249 7.64 17.42 1.68
N ASN A 250 7.50 18.18 2.78
CA ASN A 250 6.96 17.64 4.03
C ASN A 250 5.46 17.28 3.90
N TRP A 251 4.66 18.09 3.21
CA TRP A 251 3.26 17.79 2.93
C TRP A 251 3.12 16.65 1.93
N LEU A 252 3.98 16.63 0.93
CA LEU A 252 4.03 15.54 -0.05
C LEU A 252 4.36 14.20 0.62
N PHE A 253 5.27 14.20 1.60
CA PHE A 253 5.56 13.01 2.42
C PHE A 253 4.30 12.52 3.17
N LEU A 254 3.53 13.42 3.78
CA LEU A 254 2.30 13.05 4.47
C LEU A 254 1.26 12.46 3.50
N ILE A 255 1.09 13.06 2.33
CA ILE A 255 0.22 12.55 1.26
C ILE A 255 0.69 11.16 0.82
N ALA A 256 1.99 10.97 0.62
CA ALA A 256 2.57 9.68 0.24
C ALA A 256 2.28 8.57 1.27
N VAL A 257 2.37 8.88 2.56
CA VAL A 257 2.01 7.94 3.64
C VAL A 257 0.53 7.56 3.56
N ILE A 258 -0.36 8.53 3.36
CA ILE A 258 -1.81 8.28 3.23
C ILE A 258 -2.09 7.41 2.00
N VAL A 259 -1.50 7.73 0.85
CA VAL A 259 -1.64 6.96 -0.40
C VAL A 259 -1.13 5.53 -0.22
N ALA A 260 0.03 5.35 0.42
CA ALA A 260 0.57 4.02 0.73
C ALA A 260 -0.38 3.20 1.61
N MET A 261 -0.94 3.80 2.65
CA MET A 261 -1.90 3.15 3.55
C MET A 261 -3.20 2.77 2.82
N LEU A 262 -3.75 3.67 2.02
CA LEU A 262 -4.96 3.40 1.24
C LEU A 262 -4.74 2.31 0.20
N THR A 263 -3.59 2.30 -0.47
CA THR A 263 -3.23 1.25 -1.43
C THR A 263 -3.09 -0.10 -0.74
N GLY A 264 -2.37 -0.16 0.38
CA GLY A 264 -2.23 -1.39 1.16
C GLY A 264 -3.57 -1.91 1.67
N ALA A 265 -4.42 -1.04 2.20
CA ALA A 265 -5.76 -1.40 2.66
C ALA A 265 -6.66 -1.86 1.50
N GLY A 266 -6.61 -1.18 0.35
CA GLY A 266 -7.39 -1.55 -0.85
C GLY A 266 -6.97 -2.90 -1.41
N LEU A 267 -5.66 -3.15 -1.53
CA LEU A 267 -5.13 -4.45 -1.98
C LEU A 267 -5.47 -5.57 -0.99
N ALA A 268 -5.34 -5.34 0.30
CA ALA A 268 -5.70 -6.31 1.33
C ALA A 268 -7.20 -6.64 1.26
N ALA A 269 -8.07 -5.64 1.12
CA ALA A 269 -9.51 -5.83 0.96
C ALA A 269 -9.86 -6.57 -0.34
N LEU A 270 -9.18 -6.26 -1.44
CA LEU A 270 -9.35 -6.98 -2.71
C LEU A 270 -8.94 -8.46 -2.57
N MET A 271 -7.80 -8.72 -1.96
CA MET A 271 -7.32 -10.08 -1.70
C MET A 271 -8.28 -10.86 -0.82
N GLU A 272 -8.80 -10.24 0.22
CA GLU A 272 -9.77 -10.83 1.14
C GLU A 272 -11.02 -11.27 0.37
N VAL A 273 -11.66 -10.34 -0.35
CA VAL A 273 -12.93 -10.59 -1.04
C VAL A 273 -12.78 -11.56 -2.21
N ALA A 274 -11.69 -11.42 -3.00
CA ALA A 274 -11.55 -12.17 -4.24
C ALA A 274 -10.94 -13.57 -4.03
N PHE A 275 -10.02 -13.72 -3.10
CA PHE A 275 -9.20 -14.94 -3.00
C PHE A 275 -9.32 -15.65 -1.66
N ILE A 276 -9.32 -14.92 -0.54
CA ILE A 276 -9.27 -15.53 0.78
C ILE A 276 -10.66 -16.01 1.22
N ARG A 277 -11.66 -15.14 1.11
CA ARG A 277 -13.03 -15.42 1.55
C ARG A 277 -13.65 -16.67 0.94
N PRO A 278 -13.47 -16.99 -0.36
CA PRO A 278 -13.98 -18.24 -0.95
C PRO A 278 -13.33 -19.50 -0.40
N LEU A 279 -12.20 -19.38 0.30
CA LEU A 279 -11.38 -20.47 0.80
C LEU A 279 -11.40 -20.61 2.33
N TYR A 280 -12.32 -19.94 3.04
CA TYR A 280 -12.39 -20.00 4.51
C TYR A 280 -12.53 -21.41 5.05
N ASP A 281 -13.27 -22.28 4.37
CA ASP A 281 -13.46 -23.68 4.78
C ASP A 281 -12.22 -24.56 4.48
N ARG A 282 -11.17 -24.01 3.86
CA ARG A 282 -10.02 -24.79 3.38
C ARG A 282 -8.68 -24.09 3.68
N PRO A 283 -8.19 -24.13 4.94
CA PRO A 283 -7.02 -23.35 5.39
C PRO A 283 -5.74 -23.63 4.59
N LEU A 284 -5.50 -24.88 4.19
CA LEU A 284 -4.31 -25.25 3.38
C LEU A 284 -4.32 -24.57 2.01
N TYR A 285 -5.50 -24.46 1.36
CA TYR A 285 -5.62 -23.78 0.08
C TYR A 285 -5.46 -22.25 0.22
N GLN A 286 -5.85 -21.67 1.36
CA GLN A 286 -5.58 -20.25 1.66
C GLN A 286 -4.09 -19.96 1.70
N ILE A 287 -3.31 -20.78 2.41
CA ILE A 287 -1.85 -20.63 2.52
C ILE A 287 -1.21 -20.73 1.14
N LEU A 288 -1.56 -21.76 0.35
CA LEU A 288 -1.01 -21.95 -1.00
C LEU A 288 -1.38 -20.78 -1.93
N MET A 289 -2.62 -20.30 -1.87
CA MET A 289 -3.11 -19.19 -2.69
C MET A 289 -2.39 -17.88 -2.32
N THR A 290 -2.29 -17.56 -1.04
CA THR A 290 -1.62 -16.34 -0.58
C THR A 290 -0.12 -16.39 -0.82
N LEU A 291 0.52 -17.56 -0.75
CA LEU A 291 1.90 -17.77 -1.13
C LEU A 291 2.11 -17.53 -2.64
N GLY A 292 1.22 -18.07 -3.48
CA GLY A 292 1.24 -17.82 -4.93
C GLY A 292 1.09 -16.34 -5.25
N LEU A 293 0.16 -15.65 -4.59
CA LEU A 293 -0.03 -14.21 -4.73
C LEU A 293 1.20 -13.41 -4.26
N ALA A 294 1.87 -13.87 -3.20
CA ALA A 294 3.11 -13.26 -2.74
C ALA A 294 4.22 -13.30 -3.80
N VAL A 295 4.39 -14.46 -4.43
CA VAL A 295 5.40 -14.64 -5.51
C VAL A 295 5.03 -13.79 -6.72
N ILE A 296 3.79 -13.87 -7.20
CA ILE A 296 3.32 -13.08 -8.35
C ILE A 296 3.48 -11.58 -8.08
N GLY A 297 3.03 -11.10 -6.92
CA GLY A 297 3.13 -9.69 -6.57
C GLY A 297 4.59 -9.21 -6.48
N THR A 298 5.48 -10.05 -5.95
CA THR A 298 6.92 -9.73 -5.89
C THR A 298 7.53 -9.65 -7.29
N GLU A 299 7.19 -10.58 -8.19
CA GLU A 299 7.71 -10.54 -9.57
C GLU A 299 7.12 -9.37 -10.38
N ILE A 300 5.85 -9.00 -10.16
CA ILE A 300 5.26 -7.80 -10.76
C ILE A 300 6.05 -6.56 -10.35
N VAL A 301 6.34 -6.39 -9.06
CA VAL A 301 7.12 -5.24 -8.57
C VAL A 301 8.53 -5.25 -9.16
N ARG A 302 9.20 -6.40 -9.20
CA ARG A 302 10.54 -6.54 -9.80
C ARG A 302 10.55 -6.22 -11.29
N THR A 303 9.50 -6.60 -12.01
CA THR A 303 9.38 -6.30 -13.44
C THR A 303 9.16 -4.81 -13.69
N LEU A 304 8.35 -4.16 -12.84
CA LEU A 304 8.02 -2.73 -12.99
C LEU A 304 9.11 -1.79 -12.46
N ARG A 305 9.87 -2.21 -11.44
CA ARG A 305 10.82 -1.33 -10.70
C ARG A 305 12.27 -1.81 -10.76
N GLY A 306 12.53 -2.92 -11.43
CA GLY A 306 13.85 -3.54 -11.43
C GLY A 306 14.12 -4.34 -10.14
N ARG A 307 15.32 -4.93 -10.08
CA ARG A 307 15.77 -5.76 -8.95
C ARG A 307 16.53 -4.97 -7.89
N THR A 308 16.93 -3.75 -8.18
CA THR A 308 17.65 -2.85 -7.28
C THR A 308 16.71 -2.16 -6.32
N GLY A 309 17.11 -2.05 -5.06
CA GLY A 309 16.35 -1.28 -4.07
C GLY A 309 16.44 0.22 -4.37
N VAL A 310 15.32 0.92 -4.26
CA VAL A 310 15.25 2.37 -4.39
C VAL A 310 15.42 3.04 -3.03
N THR A 311 16.16 4.15 -3.01
CA THR A 311 16.30 4.99 -1.82
C THR A 311 15.26 6.10 -1.85
N MET A 312 14.68 6.43 -0.70
CA MET A 312 13.75 7.54 -0.58
C MET A 312 14.49 8.80 -0.12
N PRO A 313 14.36 9.94 -0.82
CA PRO A 313 14.86 11.21 -0.32
C PRO A 313 14.23 11.52 1.03
N ARG A 314 15.00 12.07 1.96
CA ARG A 314 14.48 12.42 3.28
C ARG A 314 13.61 13.67 3.18
N PRO A 315 12.50 13.73 3.93
CA PRO A 315 11.74 14.99 4.04
C PRO A 315 12.62 16.10 4.63
N PRO A 316 12.48 17.35 4.17
CA PRO A 316 13.31 18.49 4.63
C PRO A 316 13.28 18.69 6.15
N ILE A 317 12.20 18.32 6.81
CA ILE A 317 12.11 18.37 8.28
C ILE A 317 13.14 17.48 8.99
N PHE A 318 13.74 16.52 8.29
CA PHE A 318 14.74 15.58 8.81
C PHE A 318 16.08 15.67 8.08
N ASP A 319 16.26 16.61 7.16
CA ASP A 319 17.45 16.69 6.30
C ASP A 319 18.18 18.04 6.36
N GLY A 320 17.95 18.79 7.43
CA GLY A 320 18.67 20.04 7.67
C GLY A 320 20.17 19.82 7.78
N SER A 321 20.92 20.65 7.06
CA SER A 321 22.37 20.65 7.01
C SER A 321 22.89 22.09 7.03
N GLY A 322 24.11 22.32 7.50
CA GLY A 322 24.73 23.65 7.56
C GLY A 322 24.95 24.14 8.98
N GLU A 323 24.89 25.47 9.18
CA GLU A 323 25.13 26.08 10.50
C GLU A 323 24.13 25.57 11.55
N GLY A 324 24.66 25.14 12.71
CA GLY A 324 23.86 24.55 13.78
C GLY A 324 23.63 23.04 13.69
N CYS A 325 24.16 22.37 12.65
CA CYS A 325 24.11 20.91 12.51
C CYS A 325 25.51 20.28 12.59
N PRO A 326 25.66 19.15 13.31
CA PRO A 326 24.65 18.33 14.00
C PRO A 326 24.11 19.01 15.26
N ALA A 327 22.80 18.87 15.52
CA ALA A 327 22.19 19.40 16.74
C ALA A 327 22.71 18.66 17.98
N THR A 328 22.99 19.39 19.06
CA THR A 328 23.43 18.83 20.35
C THR A 328 22.30 18.67 21.34
N SER A 329 21.16 19.29 21.05
CA SER A 329 19.95 19.23 21.87
C SER A 329 18.68 19.10 21.00
N LEU A 330 17.60 18.63 21.60
CA LEU A 330 16.30 18.59 20.93
C LEU A 330 15.79 19.98 20.54
N ALA A 331 16.07 21.01 21.34
CA ALA A 331 15.68 22.38 21.03
C ALA A 331 16.40 22.89 19.77
N GLU A 332 17.69 22.62 19.62
CA GLU A 332 18.44 22.93 18.41
C GLU A 332 17.92 22.14 17.22
N TRP A 333 17.58 20.87 17.42
CA TRP A 333 17.02 20.05 16.35
C TRP A 333 15.68 20.65 15.85
N PHE A 334 14.77 21.04 16.72
CA PHE A 334 13.53 21.71 16.32
C PHE A 334 13.74 23.03 15.58
N ARG A 335 14.85 23.72 15.86
CA ARG A 335 15.19 24.99 15.22
C ARG A 335 15.83 24.80 13.85
N TYR A 336 16.74 23.84 13.70
CA TYR A 336 17.56 23.66 12.49
C TYR A 336 17.17 22.44 11.67
N HIS A 337 16.29 21.58 12.17
CA HIS A 337 15.84 20.33 11.53
C HIS A 337 16.97 19.41 11.07
N CYS A 338 18.06 19.35 11.83
CA CYS A 338 19.27 18.61 11.48
C CYS A 338 19.00 17.13 11.17
N SER A 339 19.71 16.59 10.18
CA SER A 339 19.66 15.16 9.83
C SER A 339 20.22 14.25 10.92
N THR A 340 21.09 14.79 11.79
CA THR A 340 21.75 14.07 12.87
C THR A 340 21.74 14.83 14.19
N LEU A 341 21.60 14.06 15.28
CA LEU A 341 21.82 14.52 16.65
C LEU A 341 23.21 14.04 17.10
N ALA A 342 23.99 14.92 17.69
CA ALA A 342 25.29 14.63 18.30
C ALA A 342 25.12 14.58 19.82
N ILE A 343 25.22 13.38 20.39
CA ILE A 343 25.16 13.17 21.85
C ILE A 343 26.54 12.86 22.34
N ASN A 344 27.02 13.60 23.35
CA ASN A 344 28.31 13.31 23.98
C ASN A 344 28.10 12.18 25.03
N ILE A 345 28.78 11.05 24.80
CA ILE A 345 28.74 9.87 25.67
C ILE A 345 30.18 9.60 26.12
N GLN A 346 30.48 9.84 27.40
CA GLN A 346 31.78 9.58 28.01
C GLN A 346 32.97 10.26 27.26
N GLY A 347 32.74 11.47 26.71
CA GLY A 347 33.78 12.21 25.97
C GLY A 347 33.84 11.91 24.47
N GLU A 348 33.10 10.92 23.98
CA GLU A 348 32.95 10.65 22.56
C GLU A 348 31.60 11.14 22.01
N THR A 349 31.59 11.75 20.82
CA THR A 349 30.36 12.21 20.18
C THR A 349 29.74 11.08 19.36
N ALA A 350 28.58 10.59 19.81
CA ALA A 350 27.73 9.69 19.03
C ALA A 350 26.84 10.50 18.07
N ARG A 351 26.85 10.19 16.79
CA ARG A 351 25.96 10.79 15.79
C ARG A 351 24.80 9.85 15.50
N ILE A 352 23.60 10.24 15.90
CA ILE A 352 22.35 9.49 15.73
C ILE A 352 21.58 10.12 14.58
N ARG A 353 21.14 9.32 13.61
CA ARG A 353 20.33 9.77 12.48
C ARG A 353 18.87 9.91 12.90
N VAL A 354 18.32 11.12 12.85
CA VAL A 354 16.98 11.39 13.37
C VAL A 354 15.92 10.60 12.59
N TYR A 355 15.96 10.63 11.27
CA TYR A 355 14.97 9.94 10.43
C TYR A 355 15.07 8.40 10.56
N ASN A 356 16.26 7.85 10.39
CA ASN A 356 16.43 6.39 10.28
C ASN A 356 16.40 5.67 11.63
N GLU A 357 16.63 6.36 12.73
CA GLU A 357 16.72 5.75 14.06
C GLU A 357 15.59 6.27 14.95
N ILE A 358 15.55 7.56 15.27
CA ILE A 358 14.58 8.12 16.22
C ILE A 358 13.16 8.08 15.67
N PHE A 359 12.94 8.58 14.45
CA PHE A 359 11.60 8.67 13.85
C PHE A 359 10.97 7.28 13.64
N LEU A 360 11.73 6.29 13.15
CA LEU A 360 11.21 4.93 12.97
C LEU A 360 10.82 4.28 14.28
N ILE A 361 11.62 4.48 15.35
CA ILE A 361 11.28 3.98 16.70
C ILE A 361 10.00 4.65 17.20
N LEU A 362 9.88 5.97 17.04
CA LEU A 362 8.68 6.72 17.45
C LEU A 362 7.43 6.24 16.71
N VAL A 363 7.53 6.00 15.39
CA VAL A 363 6.42 5.45 14.59
C VAL A 363 6.06 4.05 15.08
N GLY A 364 7.04 3.19 15.35
CA GLY A 364 6.80 1.85 15.88
C GLY A 364 6.07 1.89 17.24
N VAL A 365 6.52 2.75 18.14
CA VAL A 365 5.86 2.95 19.45
C VAL A 365 4.46 3.55 19.30
N ALA A 366 4.28 4.54 18.41
CA ALA A 366 2.96 5.13 18.16
C ALA A 366 1.96 4.08 17.65
N VAL A 367 2.37 3.25 16.67
CA VAL A 367 1.53 2.17 16.16
C VAL A 367 1.24 1.12 17.24
N LEU A 368 2.23 0.76 18.04
CA LEU A 368 2.01 -0.14 19.20
C LEU A 368 0.95 0.40 20.15
N VAL A 369 1.02 1.69 20.48
CA VAL A 369 0.03 2.34 21.36
C VAL A 369 -1.33 2.37 20.70
N VAL A 370 -1.42 2.69 19.39
CA VAL A 370 -2.69 2.69 18.64
C VAL A 370 -3.31 1.30 18.63
N ILE A 371 -2.54 0.25 18.34
CA ILE A 371 -3.02 -1.14 18.35
C ILE A 371 -3.47 -1.53 19.75
N TRP A 372 -2.69 -1.20 20.77
CA TRP A 372 -3.05 -1.48 22.16
C TRP A 372 -4.35 -0.78 22.55
N LEU A 373 -4.53 0.51 22.24
CA LEU A 373 -5.76 1.25 22.49
C LEU A 373 -6.94 0.64 21.71
N LEU A 374 -6.75 0.27 20.44
CA LEU A 374 -7.75 -0.35 19.61
C LEU A 374 -8.25 -1.66 20.26
N ILE A 375 -7.34 -2.53 20.65
CA ILE A 375 -7.70 -3.82 21.26
C ILE A 375 -8.31 -3.64 22.67
N GLN A 376 -7.80 -2.70 23.48
CA GLN A 376 -8.21 -2.58 24.89
C GLN A 376 -9.43 -1.68 25.10
N ARG A 377 -9.59 -0.63 24.28
CA ARG A 377 -10.53 0.47 24.53
C ARG A 377 -11.67 0.59 23.52
N THR A 378 -11.64 -0.15 22.39
CA THR A 378 -12.68 -0.02 21.37
C THR A 378 -13.66 -1.19 21.37
N ARG A 379 -14.86 -0.96 20.79
CA ARG A 379 -15.87 -2.03 20.58
C ARG A 379 -15.33 -3.12 19.65
N LEU A 380 -14.54 -2.74 18.65
CA LEU A 380 -13.85 -3.69 17.78
C LEU A 380 -12.91 -4.60 18.57
N GLY A 381 -12.13 -4.05 19.51
CA GLY A 381 -11.26 -4.83 20.36
C GLY A 381 -12.01 -5.81 21.30
N MET A 382 -13.23 -5.46 21.71
CA MET A 382 -14.10 -6.41 22.45
C MET A 382 -14.53 -7.59 21.57
N ILE A 383 -14.97 -7.31 20.34
CA ILE A 383 -15.39 -8.33 19.37
C ILE A 383 -14.20 -9.26 19.04
N ILE A 384 -13.02 -8.67 18.81
CA ILE A 384 -11.77 -9.42 18.57
C ILE A 384 -11.47 -10.39 19.70
N ARG A 385 -11.51 -9.91 20.94
CA ARG A 385 -11.22 -10.75 22.12
C ARG A 385 -12.27 -11.84 22.35
N ALA A 386 -13.53 -11.53 22.06
CA ALA A 386 -14.62 -12.52 22.13
C ALA A 386 -14.46 -13.60 21.07
N GLY A 387 -14.16 -13.23 19.80
CA GLY A 387 -13.96 -14.18 18.70
C GLY A 387 -12.74 -15.07 18.86
N VAL A 388 -11.67 -14.57 19.49
CA VAL A 388 -10.48 -15.39 19.83
C VAL A 388 -10.76 -16.40 20.95
N GLN A 389 -11.69 -16.07 21.87
CA GLN A 389 -12.05 -16.97 22.98
C GLN A 389 -13.08 -18.03 22.55
N ASP A 390 -14.01 -17.68 21.69
CA ASP A 390 -15.04 -18.59 21.22
C ASP A 390 -15.51 -18.18 19.80
N SER A 391 -15.03 -18.89 18.79
CA SER A 391 -15.34 -18.62 17.39
C SER A 391 -16.81 -18.91 17.01
N GLU A 392 -17.56 -19.65 17.83
CA GLU A 392 -18.96 -19.94 17.62
C GLU A 392 -19.90 -18.79 18.11
N MET A 393 -19.36 -17.85 18.90
CA MET A 393 -20.14 -16.74 19.49
C MET A 393 -20.15 -15.44 18.67
N VAL A 394 -19.47 -15.39 17.52
CA VAL A 394 -19.34 -14.22 16.65
C VAL A 394 -19.90 -14.54 15.29
#